data_e34602df60198e874ff8ad9c6ea84b13
#
_entry.id   e34602df60198e874ff8ad9c6ea84b13
#
_cell.length_a   1.000
_cell.length_b   1.000
_cell.length_c   1.000
_cell.angle_alpha   90.00
_cell.angle_beta   90.00
_cell.angle_gamma   90.00
#
_symmetry.space_group_name_H-M   'P 1'
#
loop_
_entity.id
_entity.type
_entity.pdbx_description
1 polymer ?
#
loop_
_entity_poly.entity_id
_entity_poly.type
_entity_poly.pdbx_seq_one_letter_code
_entity_poly.pdbx_strand_id
1 'polypeptide(L)'
;MFEQLGFYYVGPVDGHNLAHLLPVLKNIKAERDSGPILLHVVTKKGHGYAPAEASEDKYHGVNKFDVKTGAQAKSTPTAPSYTKIFAESLIAEAKKDDRIVAITAAMPSGTGLDLFERSFPERCFDVGIAEQHAVTFAAGLATQGMKPFCAIYSTFLQRAYDQVVHDVAIQKLPVRFAIDRAGLV
;
A
#
# COMPACT_ATOMS: atom_id res chain seq x y z
N MET A 1 -2.09 24.77 -9.33
CA MET A 1 -0.86 23.99 -9.11
C MET A 1 -0.34 23.36 -10.39
N PHE A 2 -1.03 22.39 -11.03
CA PHE A 2 -0.51 21.75 -12.25
C PHE A 2 -0.32 22.72 -13.43
N GLU A 3 -1.24 23.63 -13.65
CA GLU A 3 -1.11 24.68 -14.67
C GLU A 3 0.12 25.58 -14.44
N GLN A 4 0.46 25.86 -13.18
CA GLN A 4 1.67 26.60 -12.81
C GLN A 4 2.97 25.84 -13.14
N LEU A 5 2.87 24.52 -13.29
CA LEU A 5 3.97 23.64 -13.72
C LEU A 5 4.00 23.45 -15.25
N GLY A 6 3.14 24.14 -15.98
CA GLY A 6 3.10 24.06 -17.44
C GLY A 6 2.24 22.95 -18.02
N PHE A 7 1.40 22.30 -17.20
CA PHE A 7 0.42 21.33 -17.71
C PHE A 7 -0.84 22.03 -18.19
N TYR A 8 -1.39 21.58 -19.31
CA TYR A 8 -2.77 21.87 -19.68
C TYR A 8 -3.70 20.96 -18.89
N TYR A 9 -4.42 21.54 -17.93
CA TYR A 9 -5.27 20.76 -17.00
C TYR A 9 -6.66 20.60 -17.58
N VAL A 10 -7.16 19.34 -17.66
CA VAL A 10 -8.49 18.99 -18.09
C VAL A 10 -9.19 18.19 -16.99
N GLY A 11 -10.26 18.72 -16.44
CA GLY A 11 -11.04 18.02 -15.40
C GLY A 11 -11.54 18.92 -14.27
N PRO A 12 -12.14 18.34 -13.24
CA PRO A 12 -12.40 16.88 -13.06
C PRO A 12 -13.48 16.35 -14.03
N VAL A 13 -13.25 15.15 -14.55
CA VAL A 13 -14.22 14.45 -15.44
C VAL A 13 -14.70 13.18 -14.74
N ASP A 14 -16.00 12.92 -14.79
CA ASP A 14 -16.55 11.65 -14.28
C ASP A 14 -16.09 10.47 -15.16
N GLY A 15 -15.24 9.61 -14.60
CA GLY A 15 -14.69 8.45 -15.27
C GLY A 15 -15.68 7.30 -15.47
N HIS A 16 -16.84 7.33 -14.81
CA HIS A 16 -17.91 6.35 -15.02
C HIS A 16 -18.86 6.76 -16.13
N ASN A 17 -18.84 8.02 -16.56
CA ASN A 17 -19.64 8.52 -17.67
C ASN A 17 -18.86 8.49 -18.98
N LEU A 18 -18.90 7.36 -19.68
CA LEU A 18 -18.18 7.20 -20.95
C LEU A 18 -18.70 8.15 -22.05
N ALA A 19 -19.97 8.60 -22.00
CA ALA A 19 -20.51 9.56 -22.95
C ALA A 19 -19.82 10.93 -22.83
N HIS A 20 -19.35 11.29 -21.65
CA HIS A 20 -18.56 12.50 -21.43
C HIS A 20 -17.05 12.26 -21.60
N LEU A 21 -16.53 11.15 -21.08
CA LEU A 21 -15.09 10.87 -21.08
C LEU A 21 -14.55 10.66 -22.51
N LEU A 22 -15.25 9.92 -23.37
CA LEU A 22 -14.78 9.63 -24.73
C LEU A 22 -14.60 10.87 -25.61
N PRO A 23 -15.53 11.85 -25.64
CA PRO A 23 -15.32 13.11 -26.35
C PRO A 23 -14.11 13.89 -25.80
N VAL A 24 -13.93 13.96 -24.48
CA VAL A 24 -12.77 14.62 -23.87
C VAL A 24 -11.45 13.98 -24.32
N LEU A 25 -11.36 12.64 -24.30
CA LEU A 25 -10.19 11.91 -24.78
C LEU A 25 -9.93 12.14 -26.28
N LYS A 26 -10.97 12.23 -27.10
CA LYS A 26 -10.85 12.55 -28.54
C LYS A 26 -10.31 13.95 -28.76
N ASN A 27 -10.80 14.94 -27.99
CA ASN A 27 -10.35 16.31 -28.08
C ASN A 27 -8.88 16.43 -27.64
N ILE A 28 -8.51 15.81 -26.52
CA ILE A 28 -7.11 15.77 -26.05
C ILE A 28 -6.19 15.14 -27.11
N LYS A 29 -6.63 14.04 -27.73
CA LYS A 29 -5.86 13.39 -28.80
C LYS A 29 -5.66 14.27 -30.03
N ALA A 30 -6.62 15.13 -30.33
CA ALA A 30 -6.56 16.05 -31.47
C ALA A 30 -5.69 17.27 -31.17
N GLU A 31 -5.57 17.66 -29.90
CA GLU A 31 -4.77 18.79 -29.45
C GLU A 31 -3.28 18.44 -29.48
N ARG A 32 -2.48 19.18 -30.25
CA ARG A 32 -1.06 18.89 -30.44
C ARG A 32 -0.13 19.99 -29.90
N ASP A 33 -0.65 21.18 -29.64
CA ASP A 33 0.15 22.36 -29.34
C ASP A 33 0.08 22.79 -27.86
N SER A 34 -0.73 22.14 -27.05
CA SER A 34 -0.96 22.51 -25.63
C SER A 34 0.13 22.02 -24.66
N GLY A 35 1.19 21.36 -25.14
CA GLY A 35 2.23 20.80 -24.28
C GLY A 35 1.75 19.57 -23.48
N PRO A 36 2.30 19.32 -22.30
CA PRO A 36 1.89 18.17 -21.49
C PRO A 36 0.48 18.37 -20.93
N ILE A 37 -0.37 17.36 -21.09
CA ILE A 37 -1.78 17.39 -20.63
C ILE A 37 -1.94 16.53 -19.39
N LEU A 38 -2.58 17.09 -18.36
CA LEU A 38 -3.02 16.36 -17.17
C LEU A 38 -4.54 16.21 -17.21
N LEU A 39 -5.00 15.01 -17.55
CA LEU A 39 -6.41 14.66 -17.48
C LEU A 39 -6.77 14.13 -16.08
N HIS A 40 -7.59 14.88 -15.36
CA HIS A 40 -8.10 14.47 -14.04
C HIS A 40 -9.42 13.73 -14.18
N VAL A 41 -9.38 12.41 -14.04
CA VAL A 41 -10.57 11.54 -14.08
C VAL A 41 -10.90 11.10 -12.66
N VAL A 42 -12.15 11.33 -12.25
CA VAL A 42 -12.65 10.92 -10.93
C VAL A 42 -13.44 9.63 -11.08
N THR A 43 -13.07 8.62 -10.31
CA THR A 43 -13.77 7.34 -10.27
C THR A 43 -14.06 6.92 -8.82
N LYS A 44 -15.07 6.08 -8.66
CA LYS A 44 -15.41 5.42 -7.39
C LYS A 44 -15.13 3.93 -7.52
N LYS A 45 -14.21 3.41 -6.71
CA LYS A 45 -13.83 2.00 -6.72
C LYS A 45 -15.04 1.11 -6.42
N GLY A 46 -15.18 0.02 -7.18
CA GLY A 46 -16.32 -0.91 -7.05
C GLY A 46 -17.61 -0.44 -7.70
N HIS A 47 -17.65 0.75 -8.33
CA HIS A 47 -18.85 1.34 -8.90
C HIS A 47 -19.50 0.43 -9.96
N GLY A 48 -20.82 0.31 -9.87
CA GLY A 48 -21.63 -0.51 -10.79
C GLY A 48 -21.80 -1.97 -10.36
N TYR A 49 -21.19 -2.39 -9.25
CA TYR A 49 -21.37 -3.72 -8.67
C TYR A 49 -21.68 -3.64 -7.18
N ALA A 50 -22.95 -3.78 -6.81
CA ALA A 50 -23.43 -3.56 -5.45
C ALA A 50 -22.66 -4.34 -4.36
N PRO A 51 -22.27 -5.63 -4.55
CA PRO A 51 -21.44 -6.32 -3.54
C PRO A 51 -20.07 -5.68 -3.33
N ALA A 52 -19.44 -5.15 -4.39
CA ALA A 52 -18.16 -4.45 -4.27
C ALA A 52 -18.33 -3.07 -3.62
N GLU A 53 -19.41 -2.35 -3.95
CA GLU A 53 -19.71 -1.04 -3.33
C GLU A 53 -19.99 -1.16 -1.83
N ALA A 54 -20.55 -2.28 -1.38
CA ALA A 54 -20.84 -2.55 0.02
C ALA A 54 -19.62 -3.08 0.80
N SER A 55 -18.64 -3.68 0.10
CA SER A 55 -17.44 -4.24 0.73
C SER A 55 -16.47 -3.14 1.19
N GLU A 56 -15.79 -3.34 2.31
CA GLU A 56 -14.77 -2.42 2.83
C GLU A 56 -13.58 -2.28 1.86
N ASP A 57 -13.08 -3.40 1.32
CA ASP A 57 -11.97 -3.44 0.37
C ASP A 57 -12.38 -3.11 -1.07
N LYS A 58 -13.68 -2.89 -1.33
CA LYS A 58 -14.23 -2.62 -2.67
C LYS A 58 -13.81 -3.67 -3.69
N TYR A 59 -13.66 -4.91 -3.26
CA TYR A 59 -13.15 -6.03 -4.07
C TYR A 59 -11.77 -5.76 -4.67
N HIS A 60 -10.90 -5.09 -3.94
CA HIS A 60 -9.52 -4.91 -4.35
C HIS A 60 -8.73 -6.20 -4.18
N GLY A 61 -8.32 -6.82 -5.29
CA GLY A 61 -7.55 -8.07 -5.25
C GLY A 61 -8.35 -9.27 -4.77
N VAL A 62 -9.63 -9.38 -5.18
CA VAL A 62 -10.52 -10.49 -4.79
C VAL A 62 -10.11 -11.83 -5.38
N ASN A 63 -10.43 -12.90 -4.64
CA ASN A 63 -10.41 -14.26 -5.13
C ASN A 63 -11.60 -14.54 -6.07
N LYS A 64 -11.66 -15.76 -6.62
CA LYS A 64 -12.82 -16.22 -7.40
C LYS A 64 -14.10 -16.06 -6.59
N PHE A 65 -15.12 -15.43 -7.17
CA PHE A 65 -16.39 -15.16 -6.50
C PHE A 65 -17.59 -15.46 -7.42
N ASP A 66 -18.75 -15.67 -6.83
CA ASP A 66 -20.01 -15.80 -7.54
C ASP A 66 -20.53 -14.40 -7.93
N VAL A 67 -20.71 -14.16 -9.22
CA VAL A 67 -21.10 -12.83 -9.74
C VAL A 67 -22.49 -12.39 -9.28
N LYS A 68 -23.42 -13.34 -9.05
CA LYS A 68 -24.80 -13.01 -8.66
C LYS A 68 -24.90 -12.64 -7.18
N THR A 69 -24.17 -13.33 -6.33
CA THR A 69 -24.25 -13.18 -4.87
C THR A 69 -23.12 -12.34 -4.28
N GLY A 70 -22.01 -12.18 -5.01
CA GLY A 70 -20.79 -11.58 -4.49
C GLY A 70 -20.00 -12.50 -3.55
N ALA A 71 -20.46 -13.73 -3.30
CA ALA A 71 -19.81 -14.66 -2.39
C ALA A 71 -18.43 -15.08 -2.91
N GLN A 72 -17.39 -14.80 -2.11
CA GLN A 72 -16.02 -15.17 -2.44
C GLN A 72 -15.72 -16.61 -2.01
N ALA A 73 -15.03 -17.34 -2.87
CA ALA A 73 -14.54 -18.68 -2.51
C ALA A 73 -13.46 -18.56 -1.41
N LYS A 74 -13.78 -19.04 -0.22
CA LYS A 74 -12.80 -19.16 0.87
C LYS A 74 -12.04 -20.47 0.68
N SER A 75 -10.72 -20.39 0.45
CA SER A 75 -9.86 -21.56 0.59
C SER A 75 -9.67 -21.85 2.08
N THR A 76 -9.79 -23.11 2.49
CA THR A 76 -9.40 -23.52 3.84
C THR A 76 -7.91 -23.90 3.78
N PRO A 77 -7.00 -23.07 4.28
CA PRO A 77 -5.59 -23.40 4.24
C PRO A 77 -5.30 -24.57 5.16
N THR A 78 -4.46 -25.48 4.72
CA THR A 78 -4.03 -26.65 5.51
C THR A 78 -3.00 -26.29 6.59
N ALA A 79 -2.36 -25.13 6.46
CA ALA A 79 -1.40 -24.58 7.41
C ALA A 79 -1.55 -23.06 7.51
N PRO A 80 -1.17 -22.43 8.62
CA PRO A 80 -1.14 -20.98 8.72
C PRO A 80 -0.12 -20.38 7.74
N SER A 81 -0.43 -19.21 7.20
CA SER A 81 0.52 -18.48 6.34
C SER A 81 1.72 -17.97 7.14
N TYR A 82 2.86 -17.81 6.49
CA TYR A 82 4.04 -17.18 7.11
C TYR A 82 3.72 -15.76 7.61
N THR A 83 2.95 -15.00 6.84
CA THR A 83 2.46 -13.66 7.23
C THR A 83 1.73 -13.69 8.58
N LYS A 84 0.85 -14.67 8.79
CA LYS A 84 0.13 -14.83 10.07
C LYS A 84 1.08 -15.20 11.20
N ILE A 85 1.98 -16.16 10.98
CA ILE A 85 2.97 -16.57 12.00
C ILE A 85 3.89 -15.40 12.37
N PHE A 86 4.33 -14.62 11.38
CA PHE A 86 5.12 -13.41 11.62
C PHE A 86 4.36 -12.42 12.51
N ALA A 87 3.12 -12.09 12.16
CA ALA A 87 2.31 -11.13 12.92
C ALA A 87 2.07 -11.58 14.35
N GLU A 88 1.68 -12.85 14.55
CA GLU A 88 1.44 -13.43 15.89
C GLU A 88 2.73 -13.44 16.73
N SER A 89 3.87 -13.79 16.14
CA SER A 89 5.17 -13.77 16.81
C SER A 89 5.60 -12.35 17.18
N LEU A 90 5.42 -11.38 16.28
CA LEU A 90 5.73 -9.98 16.54
C LEU A 90 4.87 -9.42 17.68
N ILE A 91 3.56 -9.75 17.71
CA ILE A 91 2.65 -9.39 18.80
C ILE A 91 3.13 -10.00 20.13
N ALA A 92 3.54 -11.27 20.12
CA ALA A 92 4.03 -11.94 21.32
C ALA A 92 5.31 -11.30 21.89
N GLU A 93 6.22 -10.89 21.02
CA GLU A 93 7.45 -10.18 21.45
C GLU A 93 7.15 -8.73 21.88
N ALA A 94 6.25 -8.03 21.19
CA ALA A 94 5.85 -6.67 21.53
C ALA A 94 5.12 -6.54 22.88
N LYS A 95 4.52 -7.64 23.38
CA LYS A 95 3.99 -7.73 24.76
C LYS A 95 5.08 -7.73 25.83
N LYS A 96 6.29 -8.14 25.46
CA LYS A 96 7.45 -8.23 26.38
C LYS A 96 8.37 -7.02 26.29
N ASP A 97 8.36 -6.31 25.16
CA ASP A 97 9.24 -5.17 24.90
C ASP A 97 8.44 -4.05 24.20
N ASP A 98 8.25 -2.96 24.91
CA ASP A 98 7.49 -1.79 24.44
C ASP A 98 8.22 -0.97 23.36
N ARG A 99 9.51 -1.21 23.16
CA ARG A 99 10.31 -0.59 22.11
C ARG A 99 10.05 -1.17 20.73
N ILE A 100 9.35 -2.32 20.63
CA ILE A 100 9.02 -2.92 19.34
C ILE A 100 7.91 -2.11 18.70
N VAL A 101 8.18 -1.64 17.48
CA VAL A 101 7.25 -0.92 16.62
C VAL A 101 7.20 -1.55 15.23
N ALA A 102 6.08 -1.44 14.56
CA ALA A 102 5.86 -2.02 13.25
C ALA A 102 5.56 -0.92 12.23
N ILE A 103 6.14 -1.04 11.03
CA ILE A 103 6.01 -0.06 9.96
C ILE A 103 5.68 -0.80 8.66
N THR A 104 4.69 -0.32 7.93
CA THR A 104 4.38 -0.79 6.57
C THR A 104 4.14 0.38 5.63
N ALA A 105 4.07 0.12 4.34
CA ALA A 105 3.84 1.11 3.30
C ALA A 105 2.60 0.72 2.47
N ALA A 106 1.41 1.02 3.00
CA ALA A 106 0.08 0.71 2.42
C ALA A 106 -0.18 -0.79 2.21
N MET A 107 0.40 -1.65 3.06
CA MET A 107 0.28 -3.11 2.96
C MET A 107 -0.10 -3.77 4.30
N PRO A 108 -1.01 -3.21 5.12
CA PRO A 108 -1.24 -3.73 6.48
C PRO A 108 -1.72 -5.18 6.48
N SER A 109 -2.75 -5.52 5.73
CA SER A 109 -3.30 -6.89 5.68
C SER A 109 -2.36 -7.87 4.98
N GLY A 110 -1.65 -7.41 3.95
CA GLY A 110 -0.74 -8.26 3.18
C GLY A 110 0.53 -8.64 3.94
N THR A 111 0.95 -7.84 4.90
CA THR A 111 2.10 -8.09 5.78
C THR A 111 1.69 -8.63 7.15
N GLY A 112 0.37 -8.71 7.44
CA GLY A 112 -0.19 -9.12 8.73
C GLY A 112 -0.13 -8.03 9.80
N LEU A 113 0.31 -6.81 9.47
CA LEU A 113 0.40 -5.72 10.44
C LEU A 113 -0.96 -5.15 10.85
N ASP A 114 -2.04 -5.44 10.12
CA ASP A 114 -3.41 -5.20 10.57
C ASP A 114 -3.74 -5.93 11.88
N LEU A 115 -3.16 -7.12 12.12
CA LEU A 115 -3.28 -7.85 13.38
C LEU A 115 -2.47 -7.19 14.49
N PHE A 116 -1.27 -6.70 14.16
CA PHE A 116 -0.42 -5.99 15.11
C PHE A 116 -1.07 -4.66 15.53
N GLU A 117 -1.59 -3.90 14.59
CA GLU A 117 -2.27 -2.61 14.81
C GLU A 117 -3.45 -2.73 15.76
N ARG A 118 -4.28 -3.80 15.62
CA ARG A 118 -5.39 -4.06 16.55
C ARG A 118 -4.93 -4.26 18.00
N SER A 119 -3.71 -4.78 18.19
CA SER A 119 -3.12 -5.02 19.52
C SER A 119 -2.36 -3.81 20.06
N PHE A 120 -1.71 -3.07 19.17
CA PHE A 120 -0.81 -1.97 19.49
C PHE A 120 -0.95 -0.80 18.49
N PRO A 121 -2.09 -0.09 18.47
CA PRO A 121 -2.34 0.97 17.49
C PRO A 121 -1.30 2.10 17.56
N GLU A 122 -0.82 2.45 18.75
CA GLU A 122 0.18 3.51 18.96
C GLU A 122 1.61 3.10 18.54
N ARG A 123 1.81 1.84 18.15
CA ARG A 123 3.11 1.30 17.77
C ARG A 123 3.12 0.69 16.36
N CYS A 124 2.05 0.92 15.60
CA CYS A 124 1.92 0.51 14.21
C CYS A 124 1.80 1.75 13.33
N PHE A 125 2.64 1.81 12.29
CA PHE A 125 2.69 2.97 11.39
C PHE A 125 2.53 2.52 9.95
N ASP A 126 1.47 2.99 9.30
CA ASP A 126 1.33 2.89 7.85
C ASP A 126 1.70 4.24 7.23
N VAL A 127 2.79 4.27 6.49
CA VAL A 127 3.31 5.49 5.86
C VAL A 127 2.71 5.78 4.48
N GLY A 128 1.69 5.02 4.07
CA GLY A 128 1.16 5.09 2.72
C GLY A 128 2.12 4.45 1.70
N ILE A 129 1.95 4.75 0.41
CA ILE A 129 2.81 4.22 -0.67
C ILE A 129 4.12 5.03 -0.71
N ALA A 130 4.94 4.86 0.32
CA ALA A 130 6.17 5.62 0.54
C ALA A 130 7.25 4.75 1.22
N GLU A 131 7.74 3.73 0.52
CA GLU A 131 8.71 2.76 1.05
C GLU A 131 10.02 3.44 1.47
N GLN A 132 10.47 4.48 0.77
CA GLN A 132 11.64 5.28 1.14
C GLN A 132 11.44 5.91 2.53
N HIS A 133 10.26 6.50 2.76
CA HIS A 133 9.93 7.09 4.04
C HIS A 133 9.87 6.03 5.14
N ALA A 134 9.28 4.85 4.86
CA ALA A 134 9.25 3.74 5.82
C ALA A 134 10.63 3.38 6.36
N VAL A 135 11.62 3.27 5.47
CA VAL A 135 12.99 2.88 5.83
C VAL A 135 13.70 3.99 6.59
N THR A 136 13.64 5.24 6.11
CA THR A 136 14.25 6.39 6.81
C THR A 136 13.61 6.61 8.19
N PHE A 137 12.28 6.47 8.29
CA PHE A 137 11.56 6.58 9.56
C PHE A 137 11.98 5.47 10.53
N ALA A 138 12.09 4.22 10.05
CA ALA A 138 12.61 3.10 10.85
C ALA A 138 14.05 3.37 11.35
N ALA A 139 14.90 3.91 10.48
CA ALA A 139 16.26 4.29 10.85
C ALA A 139 16.25 5.35 11.97
N GLY A 140 15.43 6.39 11.83
CA GLY A 140 15.27 7.43 12.87
C GLY A 140 14.81 6.86 14.22
N LEU A 141 13.82 5.97 14.22
CA LEU A 141 13.36 5.29 15.44
C LEU A 141 14.45 4.42 16.08
N ALA A 142 15.25 3.74 15.26
CA ALA A 142 16.35 2.91 15.74
C ALA A 142 17.44 3.74 16.42
N THR A 143 17.70 4.99 16.00
CA THR A 143 18.65 5.90 16.68
C THR A 143 18.23 6.25 18.10
N GLN A 144 16.93 6.18 18.40
CA GLN A 144 16.35 6.44 19.72
C GLN A 144 16.16 5.17 20.56
N GLY A 145 16.76 4.05 20.14
CA GLY A 145 16.71 2.78 20.87
C GLY A 145 15.43 1.97 20.67
N MET A 146 14.55 2.40 19.77
CA MET A 146 13.40 1.61 19.36
C MET A 146 13.82 0.39 18.54
N LYS A 147 12.95 -0.60 18.45
CA LYS A 147 13.16 -1.83 17.69
C LYS A 147 12.17 -1.91 16.52
N PRO A 148 12.41 -1.14 15.44
CA PRO A 148 11.49 -1.11 14.32
C PRO A 148 11.57 -2.38 13.49
N PHE A 149 10.39 -2.89 13.12
CA PHE A 149 10.16 -3.92 12.13
C PHE A 149 9.50 -3.29 10.91
N CYS A 150 10.20 -3.26 9.79
CA CYS A 150 9.73 -2.71 8.53
C CYS A 150 9.22 -3.87 7.66
N ALA A 151 7.89 -4.03 7.56
CA ALA A 151 7.26 -5.12 6.82
C ALA A 151 6.79 -4.61 5.46
N ILE A 152 7.49 -5.03 4.41
CA ILE A 152 7.30 -4.55 3.03
C ILE A 152 7.41 -5.72 2.06
N TYR A 153 6.63 -5.71 0.97
CA TYR A 153 6.77 -6.70 -0.10
C TYR A 153 8.12 -6.57 -0.81
N SER A 154 8.72 -7.69 -1.16
CA SER A 154 10.04 -7.75 -1.80
C SER A 154 10.16 -6.84 -3.02
N THR A 155 9.16 -6.85 -3.90
CA THR A 155 9.16 -6.03 -5.12
C THR A 155 9.09 -4.52 -4.83
N PHE A 156 8.47 -4.11 -3.72
CA PHE A 156 8.33 -2.69 -3.37
C PHE A 156 9.50 -2.15 -2.56
N LEU A 157 10.21 -3.02 -1.83
CA LEU A 157 11.38 -2.60 -1.07
C LEU A 157 12.52 -2.06 -1.96
N GLN A 158 12.55 -2.45 -3.24
CA GLN A 158 13.54 -1.90 -4.18
C GLN A 158 13.43 -0.37 -4.35
N ARG A 159 12.26 0.26 -4.10
CA ARG A 159 12.14 1.73 -4.07
C ARG A 159 12.94 2.38 -2.96
N ALA A 160 13.20 1.67 -1.89
CA ALA A 160 13.93 2.16 -0.73
C ALA A 160 15.38 1.64 -0.69
N TYR A 161 15.92 1.20 -1.82
CA TYR A 161 17.27 0.65 -1.88
C TYR A 161 18.32 1.61 -1.31
N ASP A 162 18.29 2.86 -1.75
CA ASP A 162 19.23 3.88 -1.28
C ASP A 162 19.10 4.12 0.23
N GLN A 163 17.88 4.14 0.76
CA GLN A 163 17.62 4.33 2.18
C GLN A 163 18.11 3.12 3.01
N VAL A 164 17.93 1.89 2.48
CA VAL A 164 18.48 0.70 3.13
C VAL A 164 20.01 0.78 3.22
N VAL A 165 20.66 1.22 2.15
CA VAL A 165 22.13 1.36 2.12
C VAL A 165 22.58 2.51 2.99
N HIS A 166 22.08 3.72 2.74
CA HIS A 166 22.59 4.96 3.33
C HIS A 166 22.10 5.17 4.76
N ASP A 167 20.80 5.00 5.00
CA ASP A 167 20.22 5.36 6.30
C ASP A 167 20.32 4.23 7.32
N VAL A 168 20.39 2.97 6.86
CA VAL A 168 20.43 1.81 7.75
C VAL A 168 21.80 1.13 7.76
N ALA A 169 22.29 0.64 6.61
CA ALA A 169 23.44 -0.23 6.56
C ALA A 169 24.75 0.52 6.89
N ILE A 170 25.01 1.67 6.26
CA ILE A 170 26.19 2.49 6.52
C ILE A 170 26.18 2.98 7.96
N GLN A 171 25.03 3.35 8.50
CA GLN A 171 24.85 3.81 9.88
C GLN A 171 24.88 2.66 10.90
N LYS A 172 24.85 1.40 10.45
CA LYS A 172 24.80 0.19 11.29
C LYS A 172 23.63 0.18 12.27
N LEU A 173 22.47 0.71 11.83
CA LEU A 173 21.28 0.78 12.66
C LEU A 173 20.53 -0.55 12.71
N PRO A 174 19.99 -0.95 13.89
CA PRO A 174 19.33 -2.24 14.06
C PRO A 174 17.87 -2.23 13.56
N VAL A 175 17.64 -1.83 12.32
CA VAL A 175 16.35 -1.96 11.65
C VAL A 175 16.14 -3.41 11.21
N ARG A 176 14.92 -3.93 11.40
CA ARG A 176 14.56 -5.29 11.02
C ARG A 176 13.61 -5.22 9.83
N PHE A 177 13.96 -5.93 8.77
CA PHE A 177 13.13 -6.02 7.57
C PHE A 177 12.42 -7.37 7.53
N ALA A 178 11.08 -7.33 7.49
CA ALA A 178 10.25 -8.48 7.19
C ALA A 178 9.82 -8.36 5.73
N ILE A 179 10.47 -9.15 4.86
CA ILE A 179 10.23 -9.08 3.41
C ILE A 179 9.20 -10.14 3.06
N ASP A 180 7.96 -9.71 2.84
CA ASP A 180 6.89 -10.60 2.41
C ASP A 180 6.94 -10.81 0.88
N ARG A 181 6.39 -11.91 0.41
CA ARG A 181 6.35 -12.30 -1.03
C ARG A 181 7.74 -12.35 -1.66
N ALA A 182 8.70 -12.91 -0.92
CA ALA A 182 10.10 -13.03 -1.35
C ALA A 182 10.42 -14.37 -2.04
N GLY A 183 9.43 -15.20 -2.29
CA GLY A 183 9.61 -16.49 -3.00
C GLY A 183 9.57 -16.35 -4.52
N LEU A 184 9.85 -17.46 -5.19
CA LEU A 184 9.62 -17.61 -6.62
C LEU A 184 8.11 -17.78 -6.88
N VAL A 185 7.59 -17.10 -7.87
CA VAL A 185 6.19 -17.15 -8.34
C VAL A 185 6.14 -17.49 -9.81
#